data_f6bd7a56e207603db8bd55a81aa02bac
#
_entry.id   f6bd7a56e207603db8bd55a81aa02bac
#
_cell.length_a   1.000
_cell.length_b   1.000
_cell.length_c   1.000
_cell.angle_alpha   90.00
_cell.angle_beta   90.00
_cell.angle_gamma   90.00
#
_symmetry.space_group_name_H-M   'P 1'
#
loop_
_entity.id
_entity.type
_entity.pdbx_description
1 polymer ?
#
loop_
_entity_poly.entity_id
_entity_poly.type
_entity_poly.pdbx_seq_one_letter_code
_entity_poly.pdbx_strand_id
1 'polypeptide(L)'
;MSDAKFSKLLDYDAIKQQFGDAEDSVTPAPVEPQTLPEFDPEDSLFGNSDKEQKKPGLTGTRLRSYAFAVLTRKEYSKAELIEKLALYAEDRNEVVTLVEELSRENYQSDQRVAEIMLSSQKRKGKGPNQIKMKLKSKKIDTALISEELKETDWVQQAYELKLRKYGSEVTKDPKLKAKQIRFLMYRGFEMDAIMKAISRKAED
;
A
#
# COMPACT_ATOMS: atom_id res chain seq x y z
N MET A 1 37.03 -33.34 5.32
CA MET A 1 37.68 -32.25 6.08
C MET A 1 37.10 -30.97 5.50
N SER A 2 36.32 -30.17 6.14
CA SER A 2 35.87 -30.02 7.52
C SER A 2 34.51 -29.30 7.49
N ASP A 3 33.51 -29.96 8.02
CA ASP A 3 32.32 -29.31 8.57
C ASP A 3 32.73 -28.52 9.80
N ALA A 4 32.27 -27.32 9.92
CA ALA A 4 31.93 -26.64 11.19
C ALA A 4 31.88 -25.13 11.01
N LYS A 5 30.68 -24.57 10.89
CA LYS A 5 30.39 -23.19 11.37
C LYS A 5 28.90 -22.83 11.26
N PHE A 6 28.03 -23.62 11.84
CA PHE A 6 26.68 -23.18 12.24
C PHE A 6 26.29 -23.88 13.55
N SER A 7 26.86 -23.39 14.65
CA SER A 7 26.46 -23.83 15.98
C SER A 7 26.69 -22.66 16.95
N LYS A 8 25.79 -21.71 16.95
CA LYS A 8 25.47 -20.84 18.09
C LYS A 8 23.99 -20.50 18.04
N LEU A 9 23.15 -21.54 18.17
CA LEU A 9 21.85 -21.32 18.76
C LEU A 9 22.10 -20.95 20.23
N LEU A 10 21.49 -19.87 20.67
CA LEU A 10 21.44 -19.42 22.04
C LEU A 10 20.96 -20.58 22.91
N ASP A 11 21.84 -21.04 23.78
CA ASP A 11 21.54 -22.10 24.74
C ASP A 11 20.59 -21.52 25.79
N TYR A 12 19.32 -21.85 25.69
CA TYR A 12 18.27 -21.35 26.56
C TYR A 12 18.49 -21.80 28.02
N ASP A 13 19.12 -22.95 28.22
CA ASP A 13 19.42 -23.47 29.54
C ASP A 13 20.59 -22.70 30.20
N ALA A 14 21.54 -22.19 29.44
CA ALA A 14 22.62 -21.35 29.94
C ALA A 14 22.10 -19.98 30.42
N ILE A 15 21.09 -19.43 29.75
CA ILE A 15 20.46 -18.17 30.15
C ILE A 15 19.67 -18.35 31.45
N LYS A 16 19.02 -19.49 31.64
CA LYS A 16 18.25 -19.79 32.84
C LYS A 16 19.11 -19.99 34.08
N GLN A 17 20.34 -20.47 33.91
CA GLN A 17 21.31 -20.61 35.02
C GLN A 17 21.96 -19.28 35.43
N GLN A 18 22.01 -18.29 34.56
CA GLN A 18 22.66 -17.00 34.83
C GLN A 18 21.73 -15.98 35.51
N PHE A 19 20.43 -16.19 35.44
CA PHE A 19 19.40 -15.40 36.14
C PHE A 19 18.67 -16.27 37.16
N GLY A 20 19.48 -16.79 38.13
CA GLY A 20 19.02 -17.70 39.15
C GLY A 20 17.77 -17.24 39.91
N ASP A 21 16.98 -18.21 40.29
CA ASP A 21 15.78 -18.15 41.09
C ASP A 21 15.92 -17.19 42.28
N ALA A 22 15.43 -15.98 42.15
CA ALA A 22 15.08 -15.14 43.28
C ALA A 22 13.58 -15.38 43.56
N GLU A 23 13.30 -16.39 44.36
CA GLU A 23 12.04 -16.46 45.04
C GLU A 23 11.99 -15.32 46.06
N ASP A 24 11.29 -14.27 45.73
CA ASP A 24 10.76 -13.35 46.73
C ASP A 24 9.25 -13.16 46.50
N SER A 25 8.56 -13.71 47.47
CA SER A 25 7.13 -13.72 47.62
C SER A 25 6.58 -12.32 47.86
N VAL A 26 6.21 -11.65 46.80
CA VAL A 26 5.21 -10.57 46.84
C VAL A 26 4.20 -10.86 45.75
N THR A 27 3.09 -11.45 46.10
CA THR A 27 1.90 -11.51 45.24
C THR A 27 1.37 -10.08 45.03
N PRO A 28 1.56 -9.44 43.87
CA PRO A 28 0.72 -8.32 43.53
C PRO A 28 -0.66 -8.88 43.20
N ALA A 29 -1.69 -8.27 43.76
CA ALA A 29 -3.07 -8.54 43.38
C ALA A 29 -3.22 -8.50 41.85
N PRO A 30 -4.13 -9.33 41.27
CA PRO A 30 -4.33 -9.35 39.82
C PRO A 30 -4.76 -7.96 39.39
N VAL A 31 -3.84 -7.25 38.75
CA VAL A 31 -4.17 -6.08 37.93
C VAL A 31 -4.87 -6.67 36.73
N GLU A 32 -6.19 -6.53 36.69
CA GLU A 32 -6.94 -6.81 35.50
C GLU A 32 -6.27 -6.06 34.33
N PRO A 33 -6.01 -6.73 33.20
CA PRO A 33 -5.51 -6.04 32.03
C PRO A 33 -6.55 -4.99 31.68
N GLN A 34 -6.21 -3.72 31.87
CA GLN A 34 -6.96 -2.62 31.27
C GLN A 34 -6.81 -2.81 29.77
N THR A 35 -7.76 -3.54 29.21
CA THR A 35 -7.99 -3.57 27.77
C THR A 35 -8.19 -2.13 27.35
N LEU A 36 -7.20 -1.58 26.65
CA LEU A 36 -7.42 -0.38 25.85
C LEU A 36 -8.69 -0.65 25.05
N PRO A 37 -9.68 0.26 25.08
CA PRO A 37 -10.88 0.04 24.32
C PRO A 37 -10.48 -0.17 22.87
N GLU A 38 -10.72 -1.37 22.34
CA GLU A 38 -10.68 -1.63 20.92
C GLU A 38 -11.66 -0.66 20.30
N PHE A 39 -11.14 0.39 19.71
CA PHE A 39 -11.91 1.34 18.93
C PHE A 39 -12.27 0.65 17.62
N ASP A 40 -13.33 -0.14 17.63
CA ASP A 40 -13.97 -0.65 16.44
C ASP A 40 -14.87 0.47 15.89
N PRO A 41 -14.50 1.08 14.75
CA PRO A 41 -15.30 2.15 14.17
C PRO A 41 -16.67 1.68 13.66
N GLU A 42 -16.91 0.37 13.58
CA GLU A 42 -18.18 -0.19 13.11
C GLU A 42 -19.12 -0.58 14.27
N ASP A 43 -18.62 -0.88 15.46
CA ASP A 43 -19.44 -1.36 16.58
C ASP A 43 -20.15 -0.24 17.37
N SER A 44 -19.76 1.03 17.18
CA SER A 44 -20.41 2.17 17.79
C SER A 44 -21.60 2.75 17.00
N LEU A 45 -21.94 2.22 15.83
CA LEU A 45 -22.93 2.82 14.94
C LEU A 45 -24.30 2.14 14.91
N PHE A 46 -24.48 1.00 15.58
CA PHE A 46 -25.76 0.27 15.55
C PHE A 46 -26.31 -0.02 16.95
N GLY A 47 -26.43 1.01 17.76
CA GLY A 47 -27.29 1.02 18.94
C GLY A 47 -28.68 1.49 18.54
N ASN A 48 -29.62 0.56 18.41
CA ASN A 48 -31.03 0.79 18.17
C ASN A 48 -31.61 1.71 19.23
N SER A 49 -32.04 2.93 18.84
CA SER A 49 -33.23 3.59 19.41
C SER A 49 -33.63 4.77 18.53
N ASP A 50 -34.86 4.72 18.08
CA ASP A 50 -35.59 5.77 17.36
C ASP A 50 -35.47 7.14 18.03
N LYS A 51 -34.58 7.94 17.53
CA LYS A 51 -34.59 9.41 17.41
C LYS A 51 -33.36 9.79 16.59
N GLU A 52 -33.57 10.32 15.39
CA GLU A 52 -32.54 10.92 14.55
C GLU A 52 -31.85 12.09 15.25
N GLN A 53 -31.05 11.80 16.27
CA GLN A 53 -30.00 12.72 16.71
C GLN A 53 -28.79 12.40 15.84
N LYS A 54 -28.55 13.19 14.79
CA LYS A 54 -27.26 13.22 14.09
C LYS A 54 -26.19 13.27 15.18
N LYS A 55 -25.44 12.16 15.35
CA LYS A 55 -24.27 12.16 16.25
C LYS A 55 -23.40 13.35 15.85
N PRO A 56 -22.97 14.21 16.79
CA PRO A 56 -22.11 15.32 16.44
C PRO A 56 -20.88 14.80 15.72
N GLY A 57 -20.55 15.40 14.58
CA GLY A 57 -19.40 15.00 13.77
C GLY A 57 -18.09 15.16 14.57
N LEU A 58 -17.02 14.55 14.06
CA LEU A 58 -15.70 14.68 14.67
C LEU A 58 -15.14 16.09 14.43
N THR A 59 -14.63 16.73 15.48
CA THR A 59 -13.96 18.05 15.44
C THR A 59 -12.68 18.03 16.27
N GLY A 60 -11.81 19.00 16.05
CA GLY A 60 -10.61 19.27 16.85
C GLY A 60 -9.72 18.06 17.08
N THR A 61 -9.40 17.81 18.32
CA THR A 61 -8.50 16.72 18.74
C THR A 61 -9.02 15.34 18.35
N ARG A 62 -10.34 15.13 18.37
CA ARG A 62 -10.94 13.84 17.98
C ARG A 62 -10.77 13.59 16.49
N LEU A 63 -10.97 14.59 15.64
CA LEU A 63 -10.74 14.50 14.20
C LEU A 63 -9.27 14.23 13.90
N ARG A 64 -8.35 14.91 14.59
CA ARG A 64 -6.90 14.68 14.45
C ARG A 64 -6.50 13.26 14.85
N SER A 65 -6.99 12.77 15.98
CA SER A 65 -6.72 11.39 16.43
C SER A 65 -7.24 10.35 15.43
N TYR A 66 -8.42 10.58 14.87
CA TYR A 66 -8.97 9.72 13.84
C TYR A 66 -8.13 9.74 12.55
N ALA A 67 -7.65 10.91 12.14
CA ALA A 67 -6.77 11.04 10.98
C ALA A 67 -5.46 10.22 11.16
N PHE A 68 -4.84 10.28 12.34
CA PHE A 68 -3.67 9.44 12.64
C PHE A 68 -4.00 7.96 12.63
N ALA A 69 -5.12 7.54 13.21
CA ALA A 69 -5.56 6.14 13.18
C ALA A 69 -5.77 5.62 11.75
N VAL A 70 -6.29 6.47 10.85
CA VAL A 70 -6.45 6.16 9.43
C VAL A 70 -5.10 6.03 8.73
N LEU A 71 -4.17 6.97 8.94
CA LEU A 71 -2.86 6.97 8.31
C LEU A 71 -1.95 5.85 8.81
N THR A 72 -2.10 5.41 10.05
CA THR A 72 -1.34 4.25 10.60
C THR A 72 -1.65 2.96 9.86
N ARG A 73 -2.88 2.79 9.37
CA ARG A 73 -3.30 1.56 8.67
C ARG A 73 -2.84 1.53 7.21
N LYS A 74 -2.80 2.68 6.55
CA LYS A 74 -2.51 2.77 5.11
C LYS A 74 -2.20 4.20 4.70
N GLU A 75 -1.33 4.35 3.72
CA GLU A 75 -1.10 5.61 3.03
C GLU A 75 -2.31 5.98 2.14
N TYR A 76 -2.76 7.22 2.26
CA TYR A 76 -3.84 7.80 1.45
C TYR A 76 -3.33 9.01 0.70
N SER A 77 -3.82 9.25 -0.53
CA SER A 77 -3.59 10.55 -1.16
C SER A 77 -4.29 11.65 -0.39
N LYS A 78 -3.79 12.87 -0.50
CA LYS A 78 -4.39 14.07 0.11
C LYS A 78 -5.89 14.14 -0.15
N ALA A 79 -6.29 13.94 -1.41
CA ALA A 79 -7.69 13.94 -1.80
C ALA A 79 -8.51 12.79 -1.19
N GLU A 80 -7.97 11.56 -1.18
CA GLU A 80 -8.65 10.42 -0.56
C GLU A 80 -8.80 10.60 0.95
N LEU A 81 -7.77 11.16 1.62
CA LEU A 81 -7.82 11.41 3.06
C LEU A 81 -8.88 12.43 3.40
N ILE A 82 -8.97 13.54 2.65
CA ILE A 82 -10.01 14.55 2.83
C ILE A 82 -11.40 13.92 2.70
N GLU A 83 -11.66 13.15 1.62
CA GLU A 83 -12.96 12.51 1.43
C GLU A 83 -13.28 11.52 2.56
N LYS A 84 -12.28 10.74 3.00
CA LYS A 84 -12.48 9.77 4.07
C LYS A 84 -12.78 10.43 5.42
N LEU A 85 -12.07 11.48 5.77
CA LEU A 85 -12.28 12.19 7.04
C LEU A 85 -13.60 12.98 7.03
N ALA A 86 -13.96 13.58 5.88
CA ALA A 86 -15.19 14.35 5.72
C ALA A 86 -16.47 13.54 5.95
N LEU A 87 -16.41 12.20 5.82
CA LEU A 87 -17.55 11.33 6.13
C LEU A 87 -17.93 11.36 7.62
N TYR A 88 -16.97 11.66 8.49
CA TYR A 88 -17.14 11.60 9.94
C TYR A 88 -16.99 12.97 10.63
N ALA A 89 -16.44 13.95 9.91
CA ALA A 89 -16.24 15.31 10.44
C ALA A 89 -17.53 16.13 10.42
N GLU A 90 -17.63 17.09 11.32
CA GLU A 90 -18.71 18.07 11.33
C GLU A 90 -18.52 19.14 10.24
N ASP A 91 -17.28 19.63 10.09
CA ASP A 91 -16.91 20.64 9.10
C ASP A 91 -15.82 20.15 8.13
N ARG A 92 -16.14 20.21 6.83
CA ARG A 92 -15.22 19.87 5.76
C ARG A 92 -14.01 20.82 5.68
N ASN A 93 -14.16 22.07 6.04
CA ASN A 93 -13.07 23.04 5.99
C ASN A 93 -12.01 22.72 7.04
N GLU A 94 -12.45 22.29 8.24
CA GLU A 94 -11.54 21.79 9.26
C GLU A 94 -10.74 20.58 8.79
N VAL A 95 -11.39 19.64 8.07
CA VAL A 95 -10.70 18.48 7.47
C VAL A 95 -9.63 18.92 6.49
N VAL A 96 -9.94 19.86 5.60
CA VAL A 96 -8.97 20.36 4.60
C VAL A 96 -7.76 20.98 5.30
N THR A 97 -8.00 21.84 6.28
CA THR A 97 -6.93 22.49 7.07
C THR A 97 -6.06 21.44 7.78
N LEU A 98 -6.69 20.47 8.44
CA LEU A 98 -5.97 19.38 9.11
C LEU A 98 -5.12 18.56 8.14
N VAL A 99 -5.67 18.17 6.97
CA VAL A 99 -4.92 17.39 5.99
C VAL A 99 -3.75 18.17 5.38
N GLU A 100 -3.90 19.49 5.23
CA GLU A 100 -2.79 20.35 4.81
C GLU A 100 -1.68 20.43 5.86
N GLU A 101 -2.04 20.50 7.14
CA GLU A 101 -1.09 20.43 8.24
C GLU A 101 -0.35 19.10 8.26
N LEU A 102 -1.08 17.96 8.22
CA LEU A 102 -0.50 16.63 8.18
C LEU A 102 0.43 16.41 6.97
N SER A 103 0.10 17.01 5.83
CA SER A 103 0.95 16.97 4.64
C SER A 103 2.23 17.78 4.83
N ARG A 104 2.15 18.96 5.46
CA ARG A 104 3.31 19.81 5.76
C ARG A 104 4.25 19.14 6.76
N GLU A 105 3.71 18.41 7.72
CA GLU A 105 4.45 17.66 8.73
C GLU A 105 4.92 16.27 8.24
N ASN A 106 4.73 15.93 6.96
CA ASN A 106 5.08 14.65 6.33
C ASN A 106 4.37 13.41 6.90
N TYR A 107 3.31 13.57 7.68
CA TYR A 107 2.47 12.43 8.07
C TYR A 107 1.69 11.88 6.86
N GLN A 108 1.26 12.75 5.96
CA GLN A 108 0.69 12.37 4.65
C GLN A 108 1.64 12.80 3.53
N SER A 109 1.79 11.99 2.46
CA SER A 109 2.60 12.35 1.30
C SER A 109 2.06 11.70 0.03
N ASP A 110 1.69 12.53 -0.95
CA ASP A 110 1.28 12.05 -2.28
C ASP A 110 2.44 11.39 -3.04
N GLN A 111 3.68 11.83 -2.78
CA GLN A 111 4.89 11.20 -3.32
C GLN A 111 4.99 9.73 -2.87
N ARG A 112 4.93 9.45 -1.56
CA ARG A 112 4.96 8.07 -1.04
C ARG A 112 3.83 7.22 -1.60
N VAL A 113 2.63 7.76 -1.68
CA VAL A 113 1.47 7.05 -2.27
C VAL A 113 1.73 6.71 -3.73
N ALA A 114 2.30 7.64 -4.51
CA ALA A 114 2.61 7.44 -5.92
C ALA A 114 3.67 6.34 -6.13
N GLU A 115 4.76 6.34 -5.35
CA GLU A 115 5.83 5.35 -5.39
C GLU A 115 5.34 3.94 -5.01
N ILE A 116 4.58 3.83 -3.91
CA ILE A 116 3.96 2.57 -3.48
C ILE A 116 3.02 2.04 -4.57
N MET A 117 2.25 2.93 -5.19
CA MET A 117 1.34 2.57 -6.26
C MET A 117 2.10 2.12 -7.50
N LEU A 118 3.12 2.84 -7.93
CA LEU A 118 3.98 2.47 -9.06
C LEU A 118 4.52 1.05 -8.86
N SER A 119 5.17 0.79 -7.72
CA SER A 119 5.75 -0.51 -7.40
C SER A 119 4.70 -1.63 -7.37
N SER A 120 3.53 -1.37 -6.78
CA SER A 120 2.42 -2.32 -6.73
C SER A 120 1.85 -2.64 -8.11
N GLN A 121 1.63 -1.62 -8.96
CA GLN A 121 1.09 -1.81 -10.30
C GLN A 121 2.10 -2.50 -11.24
N LYS A 122 3.39 -2.17 -11.13
CA LYS A 122 4.47 -2.89 -11.85
C LYS A 122 4.45 -4.39 -11.54
N ARG A 123 4.39 -4.78 -10.27
CA ARG A 123 4.26 -6.20 -9.86
C ARG A 123 3.01 -6.89 -10.41
N LYS A 124 1.92 -6.15 -10.62
CA LYS A 124 0.68 -6.64 -11.24
C LYS A 124 0.75 -6.69 -12.78
N GLY A 125 1.88 -6.35 -13.37
CA GLY A 125 2.08 -6.33 -14.82
C GLY A 125 1.25 -5.24 -15.52
N LYS A 126 1.12 -4.06 -14.90
CA LYS A 126 0.47 -2.89 -15.49
C LYS A 126 1.51 -2.00 -16.13
N GLY A 127 1.22 -1.53 -17.33
CA GLY A 127 2.04 -0.58 -18.06
C GLY A 127 1.82 0.88 -17.63
N PRO A 128 2.65 1.81 -18.16
CA PRO A 128 2.70 3.20 -17.72
C PRO A 128 1.36 3.93 -17.84
N ASN A 129 0.57 3.67 -18.88
CA ASN A 129 -0.71 4.34 -19.09
C ASN A 129 -1.75 3.94 -18.03
N GLN A 130 -1.80 2.67 -17.62
CA GLN A 130 -2.67 2.20 -16.54
C GLN A 130 -2.25 2.80 -15.19
N ILE A 131 -0.95 2.95 -14.96
CA ILE A 131 -0.41 3.57 -13.73
C ILE A 131 -0.79 5.05 -13.68
N LYS A 132 -0.56 5.79 -14.77
CA LYS A 132 -0.98 7.20 -14.88
C LYS A 132 -2.48 7.39 -14.66
N MET A 133 -3.31 6.52 -15.26
CA MET A 133 -4.77 6.55 -15.03
C MET A 133 -5.13 6.31 -13.57
N LYS A 134 -4.45 5.36 -12.92
CA LYS A 134 -4.69 5.04 -11.51
C LYS A 134 -4.31 6.19 -10.57
N LEU A 135 -3.19 6.89 -10.83
CA LEU A 135 -2.78 8.09 -10.10
C LEU A 135 -3.81 9.21 -10.26
N LYS A 136 -4.22 9.48 -11.51
CA LYS A 136 -5.26 10.47 -11.79
C LYS A 136 -6.58 10.18 -11.06
N SER A 137 -6.99 8.91 -10.97
CA SER A 137 -8.18 8.53 -10.22
C SER A 137 -8.10 8.82 -8.73
N LYS A 138 -6.89 8.92 -8.18
CA LYS A 138 -6.61 9.30 -6.79
C LYS A 138 -6.27 10.78 -6.63
N LYS A 139 -6.42 11.57 -7.69
CA LYS A 139 -6.06 12.99 -7.75
C LYS A 139 -4.60 13.26 -7.38
N ILE A 140 -3.71 12.32 -7.73
CA ILE A 140 -2.26 12.45 -7.55
C ILE A 140 -1.65 12.92 -8.86
N ASP A 141 -0.74 13.91 -8.79
CA ASP A 141 -0.01 14.38 -9.96
C ASP A 141 0.97 13.30 -10.45
N THR A 142 0.89 12.99 -11.75
CA THR A 142 1.78 12.02 -12.40
C THR A 142 3.23 12.53 -12.54
N ALA A 143 3.44 13.83 -12.37
CA ALA A 143 4.78 14.42 -12.37
C ALA A 143 5.64 13.89 -11.21
N LEU A 144 5.02 13.52 -10.08
CA LEU A 144 5.70 13.00 -8.91
C LEU A 144 6.54 11.72 -9.17
N ILE A 145 6.17 10.93 -10.18
CA ILE A 145 6.88 9.70 -10.54
C ILE A 145 7.36 9.71 -12.00
N SER A 146 7.54 10.90 -12.58
CA SER A 146 7.91 11.02 -13.99
C SER A 146 9.26 10.42 -14.31
N GLU A 147 10.23 10.56 -13.41
CA GLU A 147 11.58 10.02 -13.60
C GLU A 147 11.58 8.49 -13.49
N GLU A 148 10.94 7.93 -12.47
CA GLU A 148 10.82 6.48 -12.28
C GLU A 148 10.05 5.82 -13.44
N LEU A 149 9.08 6.53 -14.03
CA LEU A 149 8.38 6.06 -15.23
C LEU A 149 9.30 6.04 -16.46
N LYS A 150 10.23 7.01 -16.59
CA LYS A 150 11.21 7.05 -17.68
C LYS A 150 12.31 6.00 -17.51
N GLU A 151 12.82 5.83 -16.30
CA GLU A 151 13.90 4.88 -15.97
C GLU A 151 13.44 3.42 -16.07
N THR A 152 12.14 3.17 -15.99
CA THR A 152 11.60 1.81 -16.04
C THR A 152 11.68 1.24 -17.45
N ASP A 153 12.33 0.08 -17.62
CA ASP A 153 12.31 -0.68 -18.89
C ASP A 153 10.94 -1.34 -19.11
N TRP A 154 10.09 -0.60 -19.80
CA TRP A 154 8.74 -1.07 -20.17
C TRP A 154 8.74 -2.13 -21.24
N VAL A 155 9.80 -2.21 -22.08
CA VAL A 155 9.96 -3.27 -23.08
C VAL A 155 10.18 -4.59 -22.39
N GLN A 156 11.11 -4.63 -21.44
CA GLN A 156 11.39 -5.81 -20.64
C GLN A 156 10.15 -6.29 -19.88
N GLN A 157 9.42 -5.41 -19.23
CA GLN A 157 8.20 -5.77 -18.49
C GLN A 157 7.09 -6.30 -19.40
N ALA A 158 6.91 -5.69 -20.58
CA ALA A 158 5.95 -6.16 -21.57
C ALA A 158 6.36 -7.54 -22.11
N TYR A 159 7.66 -7.76 -22.37
CA TYR A 159 8.21 -9.04 -22.81
C TYR A 159 7.99 -10.15 -21.77
N GLU A 160 8.33 -9.93 -20.51
CA GLU A 160 8.10 -10.90 -19.44
C GLU A 160 6.61 -11.26 -19.28
N LEU A 161 5.73 -10.29 -19.46
CA LEU A 161 4.29 -10.52 -19.40
C LEU A 161 3.80 -11.33 -20.62
N LYS A 162 4.33 -11.05 -21.81
CA LYS A 162 4.11 -11.83 -23.04
C LYS A 162 4.61 -13.25 -22.85
N LEU A 163 5.83 -13.41 -22.35
CA LEU A 163 6.48 -14.69 -22.12
C LEU A 163 5.64 -15.60 -21.20
N ARG A 164 5.17 -15.07 -20.09
CA ARG A 164 4.31 -15.81 -19.13
C ARG A 164 2.98 -16.26 -19.72
N LYS A 165 2.43 -15.54 -20.69
CA LYS A 165 1.09 -15.84 -21.24
C LYS A 165 1.12 -16.57 -22.58
N TYR A 166 2.09 -16.28 -23.42
CA TYR A 166 2.14 -16.73 -24.81
C TYR A 166 3.41 -17.52 -25.17
N GLY A 167 4.36 -17.62 -24.25
CA GLY A 167 5.65 -18.27 -24.49
C GLY A 167 6.68 -17.37 -25.17
N SER A 168 7.87 -17.94 -25.41
CA SER A 168 9.04 -17.24 -25.96
C SER A 168 8.98 -17.02 -27.47
N GLU A 169 8.21 -17.84 -28.17
CA GLU A 169 8.18 -17.82 -29.62
C GLU A 169 7.67 -16.51 -30.22
N VAL A 170 8.31 -16.07 -31.29
CA VAL A 170 7.83 -14.95 -32.11
C VAL A 170 6.83 -15.50 -33.11
N THR A 171 5.57 -15.20 -32.91
CA THR A 171 4.50 -15.72 -33.77
C THR A 171 4.50 -15.08 -35.16
N LYS A 172 4.33 -15.91 -36.20
CA LYS A 172 4.07 -15.47 -37.58
C LYS A 172 2.58 -15.32 -37.90
N ASP A 173 1.71 -15.89 -37.06
CA ASP A 173 0.26 -15.82 -37.23
C ASP A 173 -0.25 -14.39 -36.91
N PRO A 174 -0.86 -13.69 -37.89
CA PRO A 174 -1.39 -12.33 -37.68
C PRO A 174 -2.48 -12.26 -36.61
N LYS A 175 -3.30 -13.30 -36.47
CA LYS A 175 -4.40 -13.32 -35.46
C LYS A 175 -3.82 -13.41 -34.03
N LEU A 176 -2.81 -14.27 -33.85
CA LEU A 176 -2.14 -14.41 -32.56
C LEU A 176 -1.35 -13.15 -32.21
N LYS A 177 -0.65 -12.54 -33.20
CA LYS A 177 0.05 -11.27 -33.03
C LYS A 177 -0.91 -10.17 -32.58
N ALA A 178 -2.05 -10.03 -33.25
CA ALA A 178 -3.07 -9.06 -32.86
C ALA A 178 -3.63 -9.30 -31.46
N LYS A 179 -3.76 -10.57 -31.03
CA LYS A 179 -4.18 -10.94 -29.68
C LYS A 179 -3.15 -10.53 -28.62
N GLN A 180 -1.85 -10.72 -28.88
CA GLN A 180 -0.76 -10.29 -28.02
C GLN A 180 -0.74 -8.76 -27.87
N ILE A 181 -0.85 -8.04 -28.98
CA ILE A 181 -0.90 -6.56 -28.98
C ILE A 181 -2.06 -6.08 -28.13
N ARG A 182 -3.29 -6.53 -28.38
CA ARG A 182 -4.47 -6.13 -27.61
C ARG A 182 -4.34 -6.42 -26.12
N PHE A 183 -3.75 -7.56 -25.76
CA PHE A 183 -3.50 -7.90 -24.38
C PHE A 183 -2.57 -6.91 -23.67
N LEU A 184 -1.44 -6.56 -24.30
CA LEU A 184 -0.47 -5.62 -23.74
C LEU A 184 -1.02 -4.18 -23.73
N MET A 185 -1.76 -3.79 -24.76
CA MET A 185 -2.47 -2.51 -24.79
C MET A 185 -3.47 -2.37 -23.65
N TYR A 186 -4.27 -3.41 -23.40
CA TYR A 186 -5.22 -3.43 -22.28
C TYR A 186 -4.51 -3.33 -20.91
N ARG A 187 -3.29 -3.83 -20.83
CA ARG A 187 -2.44 -3.66 -19.64
C ARG A 187 -1.83 -2.26 -19.51
N GLY A 188 -1.95 -1.43 -20.54
CA GLY A 188 -1.50 -0.04 -20.54
C GLY A 188 -0.06 0.19 -20.99
N PHE A 189 0.53 -0.76 -21.72
CA PHE A 189 1.81 -0.57 -22.36
C PHE A 189 1.67 0.31 -23.61
N GLU A 190 2.71 1.04 -23.97
CA GLU A 190 2.77 1.85 -25.17
C GLU A 190 3.09 1.00 -26.40
N MET A 191 2.64 1.43 -27.58
CA MET A 191 2.75 0.63 -28.80
C MET A 191 4.20 0.30 -29.16
N ASP A 192 5.12 1.24 -28.96
CA ASP A 192 6.55 1.02 -29.22
C ASP A 192 7.12 -0.12 -28.34
N ALA A 193 6.84 -0.08 -27.04
CA ALA A 193 7.25 -1.12 -26.11
C ALA A 193 6.60 -2.48 -26.43
N ILE A 194 5.33 -2.47 -26.86
CA ILE A 194 4.61 -3.68 -27.28
C ILE A 194 5.27 -4.29 -28.50
N MET A 195 5.55 -3.52 -29.54
CA MET A 195 6.10 -4.00 -30.78
C MET A 195 7.51 -4.59 -30.57
N LYS A 196 8.34 -3.92 -29.78
CA LYS A 196 9.66 -4.45 -29.38
C LYS A 196 9.53 -5.76 -28.60
N ALA A 197 8.63 -5.80 -27.62
CA ALA A 197 8.44 -6.99 -26.77
C ALA A 197 7.93 -8.22 -27.52
N ILE A 198 6.99 -8.06 -28.49
CA ILE A 198 6.46 -9.22 -29.25
C ILE A 198 7.40 -9.71 -30.33
N SER A 199 8.34 -8.86 -30.81
CA SER A 199 9.33 -9.18 -31.84
C SER A 199 10.64 -9.73 -31.24
N ARG A 200 10.84 -9.61 -29.91
CA ARG A 200 12.05 -10.07 -29.23
C ARG A 200 12.10 -11.60 -29.19
N LYS A 201 13.26 -12.15 -29.52
CA LYS A 201 13.58 -13.58 -29.41
C LYS A 201 14.10 -13.88 -27.99
N ALA A 202 14.06 -15.16 -27.60
CA ALA A 202 14.48 -15.61 -26.27
C ALA A 202 16.00 -15.48 -26.02
N GLU A 203 16.78 -15.29 -27.07
CA GLU A 203 18.25 -15.22 -27.02
C GLU A 203 18.80 -13.78 -27.00
N ASP A 204 17.93 -12.80 -27.10
CA ASP A 204 18.25 -11.38 -27.03
C ASP A 204 17.96 -10.84 -25.59
#